data_10989c6e2997d8a12c98067ce9a3a29e
#
_entry.id   10989c6e2997d8a12c98067ce9a3a29e
#
_cell.length_a   1.000
_cell.length_b   1.000
_cell.length_c   1.000
_cell.angle_alpha   90.00
_cell.angle_beta   90.00
_cell.angle_gamma   90.00
#
_symmetry.space_group_name_H-M   'P 1'
#
loop_
_entity.id
_entity.type
_entity.pdbx_description
1 polymer ?
#
loop_
_entity_poly.entity_id
_entity_poly.type
_entity_poly.pdbx_seq_one_letter_code
_entity_poly.pdbx_strand_id
1 'polypeptide(L)'
;KQQKAIGYESAFIEGEKDCMKYMKGIFDDWQAKGITSVLHEKKGGYAFNKDSIKALENKANANGVNVHKGVKVTGFKRGSNSKAVTGVETDKGIIDCDQVVIGAGPWVRDFWNMLELPKKTEIKSKDGKMHEVDMWKYWFLQEGVLGVETDYLKTNEGKQPPVIHVDTDAELYSDKDGKLITDKLWGIYYKPDIEGLGVQGGTSPYIVQKHFDEVAVDPYGVESPEFQTTNQFAEMWTSALAHCQKRFEGKSNLYRKGPSGGLGCLTPDSFPIFDRFFEN
;
A
#
# COMPACT_ATOMS: atom_id res chain seq x y z
N LYS A 1 -5.43 -21.54 -9.28
CA LYS A 1 -6.43 -22.58 -8.89
C LYS A 1 -7.50 -22.00 -7.95
N GLN A 2 -7.12 -21.26 -6.90
CA GLN A 2 -8.06 -20.69 -5.91
C GLN A 2 -9.03 -19.68 -6.53
N GLN A 3 -8.55 -18.73 -7.35
CA GLN A 3 -9.41 -17.77 -8.05
C GLN A 3 -10.46 -18.44 -8.92
N LYS A 4 -10.06 -19.48 -9.67
CA LYS A 4 -10.99 -20.24 -10.49
C LYS A 4 -12.05 -20.97 -9.64
N ALA A 5 -11.67 -21.47 -8.46
CA ALA A 5 -12.59 -22.17 -7.55
C ALA A 5 -13.70 -21.26 -7.00
N ILE A 6 -13.44 -19.97 -6.85
CA ILE A 6 -14.44 -18.96 -6.42
C ILE A 6 -15.09 -18.21 -7.59
N GLY A 7 -14.88 -18.68 -8.85
CA GLY A 7 -15.46 -18.06 -10.03
C GLY A 7 -14.83 -16.72 -10.43
N TYR A 8 -13.64 -16.40 -9.92
CA TYR A 8 -12.94 -15.18 -10.28
C TYR A 8 -12.21 -15.34 -11.62
N GLU A 9 -12.49 -14.45 -12.58
CA GLU A 9 -11.93 -14.49 -13.91
C GLU A 9 -10.50 -13.93 -13.94
N SER A 10 -9.54 -14.78 -14.24
CA SER A 10 -8.13 -14.42 -14.39
C SER A 10 -7.46 -15.24 -15.49
N ALA A 11 -6.37 -14.70 -16.04
CA ALA A 11 -5.46 -15.43 -16.93
C ALA A 11 -4.10 -15.57 -16.23
N PHE A 12 -3.53 -16.77 -16.30
CA PHE A 12 -2.19 -17.05 -15.79
C PHE A 12 -1.34 -17.59 -16.95
N ILE A 13 -0.23 -16.92 -17.22
CA ILE A 13 0.69 -17.21 -18.32
C ILE A 13 2.05 -17.52 -17.70
N GLU A 14 2.73 -18.56 -18.19
CA GLU A 14 4.06 -18.95 -17.76
C GLU A 14 5.02 -18.98 -18.97
N GLY A 15 6.27 -18.65 -18.68
CA GLY A 15 7.36 -18.62 -19.67
C GLY A 15 7.54 -17.21 -20.27
N GLU A 16 8.80 -16.79 -20.32
CA GLU A 16 9.20 -15.43 -20.70
C GLU A 16 8.66 -15.02 -22.07
N LYS A 17 8.75 -15.92 -23.04
CA LYS A 17 8.27 -15.68 -24.41
C LYS A 17 6.75 -15.49 -24.47
N ASP A 18 6.00 -16.31 -23.74
CA ASP A 18 4.54 -16.23 -23.72
C ASP A 18 4.06 -15.04 -22.89
N CYS A 19 4.74 -14.71 -21.79
CA CYS A 19 4.51 -13.48 -21.02
C CYS A 19 4.74 -12.24 -21.87
N MET A 20 5.86 -12.15 -22.59
CA MET A 20 6.14 -11.05 -23.51
C MET A 20 5.06 -10.92 -24.60
N LYS A 21 4.68 -12.03 -25.23
CA LYS A 21 3.62 -12.05 -26.24
C LYS A 21 2.28 -11.58 -25.67
N TYR A 22 1.93 -12.06 -24.46
CA TYR A 22 0.68 -11.69 -23.80
C TYR A 22 0.64 -10.21 -23.46
N MET A 23 1.71 -9.68 -22.85
CA MET A 23 1.80 -8.28 -22.48
C MET A 23 1.82 -7.35 -23.68
N LYS A 24 2.47 -7.74 -24.79
CA LYS A 24 2.41 -7.00 -26.07
C LYS A 24 1.02 -6.99 -26.69
N GLY A 25 0.18 -7.96 -26.38
CA GLY A 25 -1.23 -7.95 -26.75
C GLY A 25 -2.04 -6.87 -26.00
N ILE A 26 -1.56 -6.43 -24.83
CA ILE A 26 -2.19 -5.38 -24.01
C ILE A 26 -1.53 -4.02 -24.30
N PHE A 27 -0.19 -3.99 -24.40
CA PHE A 27 0.63 -2.81 -24.65
C PHE A 27 1.67 -3.17 -25.73
N ASP A 28 1.53 -2.66 -26.92
CA ASP A 28 2.41 -2.96 -28.06
C ASP A 28 3.88 -2.60 -27.81
N ASP A 29 4.10 -1.63 -26.96
CA ASP A 29 5.41 -1.12 -26.54
C ASP A 29 5.97 -1.80 -25.28
N TRP A 30 5.36 -2.91 -24.81
CA TRP A 30 5.89 -3.66 -23.66
C TRP A 30 7.27 -4.25 -23.96
N GLN A 31 8.21 -4.05 -23.04
CA GLN A 31 9.59 -4.48 -23.22
C GLN A 31 10.28 -5.01 -21.95
N ALA A 32 9.54 -5.19 -20.83
CA ALA A 32 10.12 -5.69 -19.60
C ALA A 32 10.80 -7.05 -19.77
N LYS A 33 12.01 -7.17 -19.25
CA LYS A 33 12.83 -8.40 -19.28
C LYS A 33 12.71 -9.19 -17.98
N GLY A 34 13.01 -10.49 -18.03
CA GLY A 34 13.03 -11.35 -16.84
C GLY A 34 11.63 -11.69 -16.30
N ILE A 35 10.57 -11.48 -17.07
CA ILE A 35 9.20 -11.77 -16.63
C ILE A 35 8.86 -13.21 -16.99
N THR A 36 8.85 -14.08 -16.00
CA THR A 36 8.61 -15.53 -16.18
C THR A 36 7.16 -15.95 -15.97
N SER A 37 6.34 -15.09 -15.35
CA SER A 37 4.90 -15.34 -15.19
C SER A 37 4.10 -14.05 -15.20
N VAL A 38 2.86 -14.13 -15.69
CA VAL A 38 1.88 -13.04 -15.63
C VAL A 38 0.57 -13.56 -15.05
N LEU A 39 0.06 -12.87 -14.05
CA LEU A 39 -1.31 -13.04 -13.56
C LEU A 39 -2.11 -11.80 -13.92
N HIS A 40 -3.06 -11.96 -14.83
CA HIS A 40 -3.98 -10.90 -15.21
C HIS A 40 -5.36 -11.13 -14.57
N GLU A 41 -5.69 -10.33 -13.60
CA GLU A 41 -6.99 -10.31 -12.95
C GLU A 41 -7.96 -9.44 -13.76
N LYS A 42 -8.84 -10.09 -14.52
CA LYS A 42 -9.73 -9.44 -15.51
C LYS A 42 -10.68 -8.40 -14.92
N LYS A 43 -10.99 -8.55 -13.62
CA LYS A 43 -11.84 -7.64 -12.84
C LYS A 43 -11.07 -6.84 -11.80
N GLY A 44 -9.74 -6.90 -11.86
CA GLY A 44 -8.85 -6.09 -11.04
C GLY A 44 -8.94 -4.62 -11.41
N GLY A 45 -8.58 -3.76 -10.47
CA GLY A 45 -8.61 -2.31 -10.69
C GLY A 45 -8.13 -1.56 -9.45
N TYR A 46 -8.45 -0.28 -9.42
CA TYR A 46 -8.14 0.61 -8.30
C TYR A 46 -9.34 1.51 -8.01
N ALA A 47 -9.39 1.99 -6.78
CA ALA A 47 -10.39 2.96 -6.35
C ALA A 47 -9.70 4.18 -5.76
N PHE A 48 -10.32 5.36 -5.94
CA PHE A 48 -9.83 6.57 -5.29
C PHE A 48 -10.15 6.51 -3.80
N ASN A 49 -9.12 6.67 -2.98
CA ASN A 49 -9.26 6.52 -1.52
C ASN A 49 -10.25 7.53 -0.92
N LYS A 50 -10.22 8.79 -1.35
CA LYS A 50 -11.14 9.83 -0.87
C LYS A 50 -12.59 9.50 -1.18
N ASP A 51 -12.87 9.10 -2.42
CA ASP A 51 -14.22 8.74 -2.86
C ASP A 51 -14.71 7.47 -2.15
N SER A 52 -13.81 6.50 -1.98
CA SER A 52 -14.13 5.26 -1.26
C SER A 52 -14.50 5.53 0.20
N ILE A 53 -13.73 6.36 0.91
CA ILE A 53 -14.03 6.75 2.30
C ILE A 53 -15.34 7.54 2.37
N LYS A 54 -15.56 8.46 1.43
CA LYS A 54 -16.81 9.24 1.38
C LYS A 54 -18.03 8.35 1.12
N ALA A 55 -17.90 7.37 0.23
CA ALA A 55 -18.97 6.42 -0.06
C ALA A 55 -19.28 5.53 1.16
N LEU A 56 -18.24 5.06 1.87
CA LEU A 56 -18.40 4.31 3.12
C LEU A 56 -19.08 5.13 4.21
N GLU A 57 -18.66 6.38 4.40
CA GLU A 57 -19.32 7.30 5.34
C GLU A 57 -20.80 7.50 5.01
N ASN A 58 -21.13 7.75 3.75
CA ASN A 58 -22.51 7.93 3.32
C ASN A 58 -23.33 6.65 3.60
N LYS A 59 -22.76 5.47 3.33
CA LYS A 59 -23.40 4.20 3.60
C LYS A 59 -23.58 3.95 5.10
N ALA A 60 -22.61 4.28 5.92
CA ALA A 60 -22.68 4.17 7.37
C ALA A 60 -23.83 5.03 7.93
N ASN A 61 -23.88 6.31 7.55
CA ASN A 61 -24.92 7.23 7.96
C ASN A 61 -26.32 6.76 7.51
N ALA A 62 -26.44 6.25 6.28
CA ALA A 62 -27.71 5.71 5.77
C ALA A 62 -28.20 4.47 6.52
N ASN A 63 -27.30 3.78 7.24
CA ASN A 63 -27.62 2.62 8.08
C ASN A 63 -27.70 2.96 9.58
N GLY A 64 -27.81 4.25 9.93
CA GLY A 64 -28.01 4.72 11.31
C GLY A 64 -26.74 4.77 12.14
N VAL A 65 -25.55 4.68 11.53
CA VAL A 65 -24.29 4.86 12.24
C VAL A 65 -24.02 6.35 12.46
N ASN A 66 -23.76 6.74 13.70
CA ASN A 66 -23.33 8.10 14.03
C ASN A 66 -21.82 8.24 13.80
N VAL A 67 -21.42 9.05 12.83
CA VAL A 67 -20.02 9.34 12.54
C VAL A 67 -19.60 10.64 13.20
N HIS A 68 -18.74 10.57 14.21
CA HIS A 68 -18.23 11.74 14.94
C HIS A 68 -16.86 12.15 14.38
N LYS A 69 -16.84 13.21 13.56
CA LYS A 69 -15.60 13.76 13.01
C LYS A 69 -14.93 14.76 13.94
N GLY A 70 -13.60 14.84 13.87
CA GLY A 70 -12.82 15.78 14.67
C GLY A 70 -12.95 15.48 16.18
N VAL A 71 -13.11 14.21 16.52
CA VAL A 71 -13.11 13.71 17.89
C VAL A 71 -11.88 12.81 18.06
N LYS A 72 -10.99 13.16 18.97
CA LYS A 72 -9.79 12.38 19.24
C LYS A 72 -10.05 11.44 20.42
N VAL A 73 -9.81 10.15 20.21
CA VAL A 73 -9.81 9.17 21.31
C VAL A 73 -8.54 9.36 22.15
N THR A 74 -8.69 9.45 23.45
CA THR A 74 -7.61 9.70 24.42
C THR A 74 -7.41 8.56 25.39
N GLY A 75 -8.36 7.61 25.48
CA GLY A 75 -8.29 6.49 26.39
C GLY A 75 -9.51 5.59 26.34
N PHE A 76 -9.57 4.69 27.31
CA PHE A 76 -10.69 3.76 27.48
C PHE A 76 -11.17 3.74 28.94
N LYS A 77 -12.47 3.94 29.15
CA LYS A 77 -13.11 3.74 30.44
C LYS A 77 -13.21 2.24 30.71
N ARG A 78 -12.76 1.82 31.87
CA ARG A 78 -12.82 0.42 32.33
C ARG A 78 -13.82 0.25 33.47
N GLY A 79 -14.37 -0.94 33.58
CA GLY A 79 -15.23 -1.31 34.72
C GLY A 79 -14.43 -1.31 36.02
N SER A 80 -15.09 -1.00 37.13
CA SER A 80 -14.47 -0.75 38.44
C SER A 80 -13.62 -1.90 38.99
N ASN A 81 -13.89 -3.14 38.58
CA ASN A 81 -13.20 -4.35 39.04
C ASN A 81 -12.85 -5.31 37.89
N SER A 82 -12.83 -4.84 36.68
CA SER A 82 -12.57 -5.69 35.51
C SER A 82 -11.70 -4.96 34.48
N LYS A 83 -11.07 -5.72 33.59
CA LYS A 83 -10.38 -5.18 32.42
C LYS A 83 -11.35 -4.80 31.30
N ALA A 84 -12.64 -5.07 31.45
CA ALA A 84 -13.67 -4.79 30.46
C ALA A 84 -13.70 -3.31 30.13
N VAL A 85 -13.69 -2.99 28.85
CA VAL A 85 -13.87 -1.62 28.34
C VAL A 85 -15.38 -1.33 28.36
N THR A 86 -15.76 -0.26 29.04
CA THR A 86 -17.16 0.19 29.19
C THR A 86 -17.43 1.53 28.53
N GLY A 87 -16.43 2.12 27.87
CA GLY A 87 -16.56 3.36 27.16
C GLY A 87 -15.25 3.81 26.52
N VAL A 88 -15.37 4.77 25.66
CA VAL A 88 -14.25 5.43 24.98
C VAL A 88 -14.11 6.85 25.51
N GLU A 89 -12.94 7.20 26.01
CA GLU A 89 -12.59 8.56 26.43
C GLU A 89 -12.14 9.36 25.20
N THR A 90 -12.65 10.57 25.08
CA THR A 90 -12.33 11.47 23.97
C THR A 90 -12.01 12.88 24.46
N ASP A 91 -11.42 13.70 23.60
CA ASP A 91 -11.19 15.14 23.85
C ASP A 91 -12.48 15.95 23.99
N LYS A 92 -13.66 15.34 23.78
CA LYS A 92 -14.99 15.96 23.88
C LYS A 92 -15.90 15.27 24.89
N GLY A 93 -15.38 14.36 25.71
CA GLY A 93 -16.12 13.62 26.73
C GLY A 93 -16.08 12.12 26.52
N ILE A 94 -16.84 11.40 27.33
CA ILE A 94 -16.87 9.93 27.33
C ILE A 94 -18.07 9.45 26.52
N ILE A 95 -17.86 8.41 25.73
CA ILE A 95 -18.88 7.67 25.02
C ILE A 95 -19.00 6.30 25.68
N ASP A 96 -20.07 6.05 26.41
CA ASP A 96 -20.31 4.73 27.00
C ASP A 96 -20.71 3.73 25.91
N CYS A 97 -20.21 2.51 26.00
CA CYS A 97 -20.47 1.44 25.03
C CYS A 97 -20.23 0.06 25.64
N ASP A 98 -20.88 -0.94 25.08
CA ASP A 98 -20.74 -2.35 25.49
C ASP A 98 -19.58 -3.04 24.77
N GLN A 99 -19.21 -2.54 23.59
CA GLN A 99 -18.14 -3.11 22.77
C GLN A 99 -17.40 -1.99 22.03
N VAL A 100 -16.09 -2.17 21.86
CA VAL A 100 -15.24 -1.29 21.07
C VAL A 100 -14.54 -2.08 19.98
N VAL A 101 -14.60 -1.58 18.75
CA VAL A 101 -13.82 -2.10 17.62
C VAL A 101 -12.75 -1.08 17.26
N ILE A 102 -11.48 -1.49 17.32
CA ILE A 102 -10.34 -0.64 16.99
C ILE A 102 -9.94 -0.90 15.53
N GLY A 103 -10.27 0.03 14.65
CA GLY A 103 -9.88 0.03 13.24
C GLY A 103 -9.03 1.26 12.90
N ALA A 104 -7.98 1.51 13.70
CA ALA A 104 -7.28 2.78 13.74
C ALA A 104 -6.14 2.91 12.70
N GLY A 105 -5.94 1.93 11.80
CA GLY A 105 -4.86 1.97 10.81
C GLY A 105 -3.48 2.20 11.48
N PRO A 106 -2.67 3.16 11.00
CA PRO A 106 -1.35 3.42 11.55
C PRO A 106 -1.34 3.84 13.02
N TRP A 107 -2.44 4.38 13.53
CA TRP A 107 -2.58 4.75 14.96
C TRP A 107 -2.84 3.57 15.90
N VAL A 108 -2.94 2.34 15.39
CA VAL A 108 -3.19 1.14 16.22
C VAL A 108 -2.21 1.01 17.38
N ARG A 109 -0.95 1.40 17.21
CA ARG A 109 0.07 1.41 18.28
C ARG A 109 -0.37 2.24 19.49
N ASP A 110 -0.97 3.41 19.25
CA ASP A 110 -1.39 4.32 20.33
C ASP A 110 -2.54 3.70 21.13
N PHE A 111 -3.50 3.07 20.45
CA PHE A 111 -4.57 2.31 21.10
C PHE A 111 -4.03 1.10 21.86
N TRP A 112 -3.02 0.42 21.31
CA TRP A 112 -2.35 -0.69 21.95
C TRP A 112 -1.68 -0.29 23.25
N ASN A 113 -1.02 0.87 23.26
CA ASN A 113 -0.42 1.46 24.45
C ASN A 113 -1.47 1.90 25.49
N MET A 114 -2.59 2.52 25.06
CA MET A 114 -3.71 2.89 25.93
C MET A 114 -4.33 1.68 26.64
N LEU A 115 -4.31 0.52 25.97
CA LEU A 115 -4.81 -0.75 26.51
C LEU A 115 -3.76 -1.54 27.31
N GLU A 116 -2.53 -1.04 27.37
CA GLU A 116 -1.40 -1.69 28.06
C GLU A 116 -1.09 -3.10 27.54
N LEU A 117 -1.29 -3.32 26.22
CA LEU A 117 -1.05 -4.60 25.57
C LEU A 117 0.46 -4.83 25.33
N PRO A 118 0.91 -6.10 25.23
CA PRO A 118 2.32 -6.43 25.03
C PRO A 118 2.87 -5.84 23.73
N LYS A 119 4.02 -5.17 23.81
CA LYS A 119 4.71 -4.62 22.64
C LYS A 119 5.45 -5.67 21.80
N LYS A 120 5.60 -6.87 22.34
CA LYS A 120 6.26 -7.99 21.72
C LYS A 120 5.35 -9.20 21.68
N THR A 121 5.58 -10.07 20.73
CA THR A 121 4.88 -11.35 20.56
C THR A 121 5.85 -12.43 20.09
N GLU A 122 5.47 -13.67 20.23
CA GLU A 122 6.24 -14.79 19.70
C GLU A 122 5.66 -15.26 18.36
N ILE A 123 6.50 -15.43 17.38
CA ILE A 123 6.15 -16.04 16.10
C ILE A 123 6.98 -17.29 15.85
N LYS A 124 6.39 -18.26 15.17
CA LYS A 124 7.06 -19.49 14.74
C LYS A 124 7.59 -19.30 13.32
N SER A 125 8.91 -19.34 13.16
CA SER A 125 9.54 -19.28 11.84
C SER A 125 9.39 -20.58 11.05
N LYS A 126 9.76 -20.56 9.76
CA LYS A 126 9.65 -21.72 8.87
C LYS A 126 10.48 -22.94 9.32
N ASP A 127 11.56 -22.71 10.07
CA ASP A 127 12.41 -23.77 10.66
C ASP A 127 11.83 -24.34 11.96
N GLY A 128 10.65 -23.87 12.39
CA GLY A 128 9.94 -24.34 13.56
C GLY A 128 10.35 -23.69 14.87
N LYS A 129 11.31 -22.77 14.88
CA LYS A 129 11.74 -22.06 16.08
C LYS A 129 10.84 -20.90 16.42
N MET A 130 10.68 -20.65 17.73
CA MET A 130 9.98 -19.47 18.23
C MET A 130 10.94 -18.28 18.31
N HIS A 131 10.47 -17.14 17.88
CA HIS A 131 11.19 -15.88 17.94
C HIS A 131 10.33 -14.81 18.57
N GLU A 132 10.89 -14.09 19.55
CA GLU A 132 10.27 -12.89 20.07
C GLU A 132 10.52 -11.75 19.08
N VAL A 133 9.45 -11.07 18.67
CA VAL A 133 9.47 -9.97 17.70
C VAL A 133 8.59 -8.83 18.17
N ASP A 134 8.83 -7.63 17.64
CA ASP A 134 7.95 -6.49 17.88
C ASP A 134 6.57 -6.72 17.29
N MET A 135 5.52 -6.32 18.04
CA MET A 135 4.13 -6.52 17.63
C MET A 135 3.75 -5.72 16.39
N TRP A 136 4.34 -4.54 16.19
CA TRP A 136 4.03 -3.67 15.08
C TRP A 136 5.26 -3.36 14.25
N LYS A 137 5.05 -3.30 12.93
CA LYS A 137 6.05 -2.96 11.93
C LYS A 137 5.50 -1.88 11.04
N TYR A 138 6.21 -0.79 10.89
CA TYR A 138 5.81 0.32 10.05
C TYR A 138 6.65 0.38 8.78
N TRP A 139 5.98 0.63 7.67
CA TRP A 139 6.58 0.85 6.38
C TRP A 139 6.12 2.18 5.82
N PHE A 140 7.07 2.98 5.39
CA PHE A 140 6.82 4.17 4.60
C PHE A 140 6.98 3.81 3.14
N LEU A 141 5.90 3.82 2.39
CA LEU A 141 5.92 3.58 0.96
C LEU A 141 6.00 4.91 0.24
N GLN A 142 7.06 5.12 -0.55
CA GLN A 142 7.17 6.30 -1.41
C GLN A 142 6.44 6.03 -2.73
N GLU A 143 5.77 7.05 -3.22
CA GLU A 143 5.11 7.04 -4.53
C GLU A 143 5.51 8.28 -5.31
N GLY A 144 5.46 8.20 -6.63
CA GLY A 144 5.75 9.29 -7.54
C GLY A 144 4.66 9.46 -8.59
N VAL A 145 4.67 10.61 -9.24
CA VAL A 145 3.81 10.91 -10.38
C VAL A 145 4.66 11.30 -11.57
N LEU A 146 4.42 10.65 -12.71
CA LEU A 146 4.96 11.09 -13.99
C LEU A 146 3.91 11.97 -14.68
N GLY A 147 4.22 13.21 -14.93
CA GLY A 147 3.32 14.21 -15.53
C GLY A 147 3.17 14.02 -17.03
N VAL A 148 2.37 13.05 -17.43
CA VAL A 148 1.99 12.76 -18.81
C VAL A 148 0.47 12.86 -18.96
N GLU A 149 -0.03 12.88 -20.19
CA GLU A 149 -1.47 12.87 -20.44
C GLU A 149 -2.12 11.61 -19.84
N THR A 150 -3.36 11.71 -19.36
CA THR A 150 -4.09 10.59 -18.74
C THR A 150 -4.25 9.40 -19.70
N ASP A 151 -4.30 9.68 -20.98
CA ASP A 151 -4.42 8.66 -22.03
C ASP A 151 -3.10 7.94 -22.34
N TYR A 152 -2.00 8.43 -21.77
CA TYR A 152 -0.66 7.92 -22.08
C TYR A 152 -0.47 6.45 -21.73
N LEU A 153 -1.19 5.95 -20.73
CA LEU A 153 -1.11 4.55 -20.30
C LEU A 153 -2.23 3.66 -20.87
N LYS A 154 -3.01 4.12 -21.85
CA LYS A 154 -4.04 3.28 -22.46
C LYS A 154 -3.47 2.02 -23.10
N THR A 155 -4.26 0.96 -23.05
CA THR A 155 -3.98 -0.30 -23.76
C THR A 155 -4.09 -0.14 -25.28
N ASN A 156 -3.68 -1.15 -26.04
CA ASN A 156 -3.84 -1.19 -27.52
C ASN A 156 -5.29 -0.97 -27.97
N GLU A 157 -6.26 -1.33 -27.11
CA GLU A 157 -7.70 -1.13 -27.39
C GLU A 157 -8.21 0.25 -26.94
N GLY A 158 -7.34 1.14 -26.46
CA GLY A 158 -7.71 2.46 -25.93
C GLY A 158 -8.38 2.45 -24.57
N LYS A 159 -8.36 1.33 -23.85
CA LYS A 159 -8.93 1.19 -22.51
C LYS A 159 -7.91 1.58 -21.44
N GLN A 160 -8.41 2.04 -20.30
CA GLN A 160 -7.57 2.22 -19.11
C GLN A 160 -7.16 0.84 -18.56
N PRO A 161 -5.87 0.64 -18.24
CA PRO A 161 -5.42 -0.62 -17.63
C PRO A 161 -5.78 -0.69 -16.15
N PRO A 162 -5.74 -1.90 -15.56
CA PRO A 162 -5.65 -2.05 -14.10
C PRO A 162 -4.30 -1.54 -13.60
N VAL A 163 -4.05 -1.68 -12.29
CA VAL A 163 -2.69 -1.49 -11.73
C VAL A 163 -1.76 -2.55 -12.33
N ILE A 164 -0.59 -2.12 -12.77
CA ILE A 164 0.46 -2.98 -13.28
C ILE A 164 1.50 -3.15 -12.18
N HIS A 165 1.79 -4.40 -11.80
CA HIS A 165 2.86 -4.76 -10.89
C HIS A 165 3.88 -5.58 -11.67
N VAL A 166 5.15 -5.28 -11.47
CA VAL A 166 6.28 -6.01 -12.06
C VAL A 166 7.33 -6.23 -11.00
N ASP A 167 7.76 -7.48 -10.86
CA ASP A 167 8.92 -7.87 -10.08
C ASP A 167 9.88 -8.63 -10.99
N THR A 168 11.15 -8.27 -11.00
CA THR A 168 12.16 -8.89 -11.84
C THR A 168 13.55 -8.75 -11.24
N ASP A 169 14.45 -9.67 -11.57
CA ASP A 169 15.89 -9.64 -11.27
C ASP A 169 16.73 -9.18 -12.47
N ALA A 170 16.10 -8.73 -13.55
CA ALA A 170 16.78 -8.11 -14.68
C ALA A 170 17.51 -6.84 -14.23
N GLU A 171 18.70 -6.59 -14.78
CA GLU A 171 19.43 -5.36 -14.50
C GLU A 171 18.59 -4.12 -14.86
N LEU A 172 18.53 -3.17 -13.93
CA LEU A 172 17.89 -1.88 -14.14
C LEU A 172 18.92 -0.79 -14.37
N TYR A 173 18.82 -0.13 -15.49
CA TYR A 173 19.68 0.99 -15.86
C TYR A 173 18.92 2.31 -15.81
N SER A 174 19.61 3.38 -15.46
CA SER A 174 19.08 4.74 -15.44
C SER A 174 18.64 5.18 -16.83
N ASP A 175 17.38 5.57 -16.96
CA ASP A 175 16.80 6.15 -18.17
C ASP A 175 17.45 7.52 -18.51
N LYS A 176 18.12 8.12 -17.54
CA LYS A 176 18.74 9.44 -17.67
C LYS A 176 20.17 9.41 -18.22
N ASP A 177 20.99 8.49 -17.72
CA ASP A 177 22.44 8.45 -18.03
C ASP A 177 22.98 7.06 -18.34
N GLY A 178 22.12 6.03 -18.35
CA GLY A 178 22.48 4.65 -18.69
C GLY A 178 23.31 3.92 -17.65
N LYS A 179 23.51 4.47 -16.44
CA LYS A 179 24.24 3.78 -15.39
C LYS A 179 23.40 2.70 -14.74
N LEU A 180 24.04 1.65 -14.29
CA LEU A 180 23.42 0.58 -13.53
C LEU A 180 22.88 1.12 -12.21
N ILE A 181 21.57 0.95 -11.96
CA ILE A 181 20.90 1.27 -10.69
C ILE A 181 20.95 0.05 -9.77
N THR A 182 20.57 -1.11 -10.28
CA THR A 182 20.58 -2.36 -9.51
C THR A 182 20.67 -3.58 -10.42
N ASP A 183 21.35 -4.61 -9.94
CA ASP A 183 21.42 -5.97 -10.50
C ASP A 183 20.72 -7.01 -9.60
N LYS A 184 19.92 -6.54 -8.63
CA LYS A 184 19.18 -7.37 -7.68
C LYS A 184 17.70 -7.30 -7.95
N LEU A 185 16.93 -8.20 -7.36
CA LEU A 185 15.47 -8.19 -7.43
C LEU A 185 14.93 -6.81 -7.06
N TRP A 186 14.12 -6.26 -7.96
CA TRP A 186 13.41 -5.00 -7.79
C TRP A 186 11.98 -5.12 -8.31
N GLY A 187 11.13 -4.21 -7.87
CA GLY A 187 9.74 -4.18 -8.28
C GLY A 187 9.22 -2.77 -8.54
N ILE A 188 8.20 -2.70 -9.35
CA ILE A 188 7.46 -1.46 -9.64
C ILE A 188 5.97 -1.76 -9.67
N TYR A 189 5.17 -0.79 -9.21
CA TYR A 189 3.78 -0.74 -9.58
C TYR A 189 3.42 0.63 -10.12
N TYR A 190 2.48 0.68 -11.04
CA TYR A 190 1.99 1.92 -11.63
C TYR A 190 0.58 1.78 -12.20
N LYS A 191 -0.12 2.89 -12.24
CA LYS A 191 -1.48 3.01 -12.75
C LYS A 191 -1.70 4.42 -13.30
N PRO A 192 -2.75 4.64 -14.10
CA PRO A 192 -3.16 5.99 -14.43
C PRO A 192 -3.50 6.80 -13.18
N ASP A 193 -3.07 8.05 -13.16
CA ASP A 193 -3.48 9.02 -12.16
C ASP A 193 -4.39 10.07 -12.79
N ILE A 194 -5.70 9.83 -12.69
CA ILE A 194 -6.71 10.65 -13.34
C ILE A 194 -6.82 12.03 -12.66
N GLU A 195 -6.66 12.09 -11.34
CA GLU A 195 -6.71 13.35 -10.59
C GLU A 195 -5.44 14.19 -10.77
N GLY A 196 -4.27 13.55 -10.74
CA GLY A 196 -2.97 14.20 -10.86
C GLY A 196 -2.47 14.39 -12.28
N LEU A 197 -3.21 13.94 -13.27
CA LEU A 197 -2.86 13.97 -14.70
C LEU A 197 -1.52 13.29 -14.99
N GLY A 198 -1.54 11.96 -15.08
CA GLY A 198 -0.34 11.23 -15.39
C GLY A 198 -0.37 9.75 -15.05
N VAL A 199 0.78 9.25 -14.63
CA VAL A 199 0.98 7.89 -14.13
C VAL A 199 1.51 7.98 -12.71
N GLN A 200 0.88 7.27 -11.79
CA GLN A 200 1.26 7.19 -10.38
C GLN A 200 1.74 5.80 -10.02
N GLY A 201 2.72 5.70 -9.14
CA GLY A 201 3.13 4.43 -8.59
C GLY A 201 4.36 4.53 -7.69
N GLY A 202 4.86 3.36 -7.33
CA GLY A 202 6.02 3.21 -6.45
C GLY A 202 6.96 2.12 -6.91
N THR A 203 8.11 2.01 -6.24
CA THR A 203 9.13 1.02 -6.54
C THR A 203 9.71 0.42 -5.27
N SER A 204 10.10 -0.85 -5.33
CA SER A 204 10.85 -1.57 -4.30
C SER A 204 12.31 -1.69 -4.77
N PRO A 205 13.31 -1.55 -3.88
CA PRO A 205 13.24 -1.63 -2.42
C PRO A 205 13.06 -0.30 -1.67
N TYR A 206 12.58 0.76 -2.29
CA TYR A 206 12.40 2.05 -1.62
C TYR A 206 11.25 2.05 -0.60
N ILE A 207 11.39 1.21 0.41
CA ILE A 207 10.54 1.17 1.59
C ILE A 207 11.37 1.65 2.77
N VAL A 208 10.98 2.75 3.38
CA VAL A 208 11.65 3.26 4.58
C VAL A 208 11.16 2.44 5.76
N GLN A 209 12.09 1.75 6.45
CA GLN A 209 11.80 1.00 7.67
C GLN A 209 12.34 1.77 8.87
N LYS A 210 11.50 1.93 9.88
CA LYS A 210 11.86 2.49 11.19
C LYS A 210 11.35 1.57 12.28
N HIS A 211 12.01 1.60 13.45
CA HIS A 211 11.48 0.96 14.64
C HIS A 211 10.10 1.56 14.94
N PHE A 212 9.15 0.73 15.37
CA PHE A 212 7.76 1.18 15.52
C PHE A 212 7.59 2.33 16.52
N ASP A 213 8.44 2.43 17.55
CA ASP A 213 8.42 3.53 18.52
C ASP A 213 8.95 4.87 17.93
N GLU A 214 9.74 4.83 16.85
CA GLU A 214 10.34 6.01 16.19
C GLU A 214 9.44 6.61 15.12
N VAL A 215 8.33 5.93 14.78
CA VAL A 215 7.44 6.38 13.73
C VAL A 215 6.52 7.47 14.23
N ALA A 216 6.64 8.67 13.69
CA ALA A 216 5.67 9.73 13.88
C ALA A 216 4.46 9.48 12.97
N VAL A 217 3.31 9.17 13.56
CA VAL A 217 2.06 9.00 12.81
C VAL A 217 1.36 10.34 12.58
N ASP A 218 1.49 11.27 13.50
CA ASP A 218 1.00 12.65 13.38
C ASP A 218 2.18 13.62 13.16
N PRO A 219 2.06 14.59 12.22
CA PRO A 219 0.98 14.74 11.24
C PRO A 219 1.03 13.64 10.17
N TYR A 220 -0.15 13.11 9.80
CA TYR A 220 -0.24 12.10 8.74
C TYR A 220 -0.46 12.76 7.39
N GLY A 221 0.37 12.41 6.40
CA GLY A 221 0.24 12.86 5.02
C GLY A 221 1.37 13.80 4.58
N VAL A 222 1.03 14.78 3.76
CA VAL A 222 1.99 15.64 3.03
C VAL A 222 2.99 16.41 3.91
N GLU A 223 2.64 16.66 5.16
CA GLU A 223 3.47 17.39 6.12
C GLU A 223 4.50 16.48 6.81
N SER A 224 4.34 15.17 6.67
CA SER A 224 5.30 14.21 7.24
C SER A 224 6.56 14.14 6.36
N PRO A 225 7.77 14.32 6.92
CA PRO A 225 9.02 14.19 6.19
C PRO A 225 9.18 12.80 5.54
N GLU A 226 8.61 11.77 6.15
CA GLU A 226 8.67 10.39 5.67
C GLU A 226 7.92 10.17 4.36
N PHE A 227 6.94 11.01 4.04
CA PHE A 227 6.21 10.95 2.76
C PHE A 227 6.90 11.73 1.64
N GLN A 228 8.03 12.40 1.91
CA GLN A 228 8.79 13.08 0.87
C GLN A 228 9.59 12.08 0.04
N THR A 229 9.35 12.07 -1.26
CA THR A 229 10.10 11.22 -2.18
C THR A 229 11.52 11.74 -2.38
N THR A 230 12.50 10.82 -2.48
CA THR A 230 13.91 11.12 -2.72
C THR A 230 14.22 11.21 -4.22
N ASN A 231 15.35 11.84 -4.57
CA ASN A 231 15.83 11.83 -5.96
C ASN A 231 16.21 10.42 -6.42
N GLN A 232 16.73 9.58 -5.52
CA GLN A 232 17.05 8.18 -5.82
C GLN A 232 15.78 7.39 -6.14
N PHE A 233 14.71 7.59 -5.35
CA PHE A 233 13.42 7.01 -5.66
C PHE A 233 12.92 7.45 -7.05
N ALA A 234 12.97 8.75 -7.34
CA ALA A 234 12.52 9.30 -8.62
C ALA A 234 13.27 8.67 -9.79
N GLU A 235 14.59 8.56 -9.70
CA GLU A 235 15.43 7.96 -10.74
C GLU A 235 15.11 6.48 -10.94
N MET A 236 15.02 5.70 -9.87
CA MET A 236 14.70 4.29 -9.95
C MET A 236 13.31 4.04 -10.51
N TRP A 237 12.29 4.77 -10.02
CA TRP A 237 10.93 4.57 -10.45
C TRP A 237 10.70 4.94 -11.93
N THR A 238 11.25 6.07 -12.38
CA THR A 238 11.13 6.48 -13.80
C THR A 238 11.89 5.55 -14.74
N SER A 239 13.07 5.05 -14.32
CA SER A 239 13.83 4.07 -15.07
C SER A 239 13.14 2.72 -15.13
N ALA A 240 12.47 2.31 -14.05
CA ALA A 240 11.65 1.10 -14.03
C ALA A 240 10.42 1.21 -14.95
N LEU A 241 9.78 2.37 -15.05
CA LEU A 241 8.74 2.62 -16.05
C LEU A 241 9.28 2.44 -17.48
N ALA A 242 10.43 3.04 -17.78
CA ALA A 242 11.08 2.92 -19.09
C ALA A 242 11.50 1.47 -19.39
N HIS A 243 11.98 0.73 -18.38
CA HIS A 243 12.28 -0.70 -18.52
C HIS A 243 11.03 -1.52 -18.92
N CYS A 244 9.86 -1.17 -18.36
CA CYS A 244 8.62 -1.89 -18.65
C CYS A 244 8.01 -1.56 -20.01
N GLN A 245 7.96 -0.26 -20.36
CA GLN A 245 7.28 0.19 -21.58
C GLN A 245 8.09 1.29 -22.28
N LYS A 246 8.30 1.10 -23.59
CA LYS A 246 9.09 2.01 -24.42
C LYS A 246 8.59 3.46 -24.41
N ARG A 247 7.28 3.66 -24.27
CA ARG A 247 6.67 5.00 -24.22
C ARG A 247 7.22 5.88 -23.10
N PHE A 248 7.78 5.29 -22.05
CA PHE A 248 8.33 6.02 -20.90
C PHE A 248 9.84 6.36 -21.05
N GLU A 249 10.52 5.83 -22.06
CA GLU A 249 11.94 6.14 -22.30
C GLU A 249 12.15 7.66 -22.49
N GLY A 250 13.15 8.20 -21.81
CA GLY A 250 13.50 9.63 -21.86
C GLY A 250 12.48 10.54 -21.19
N LYS A 251 11.58 10.02 -20.37
CA LYS A 251 10.54 10.80 -19.68
C LYS A 251 10.83 11.12 -18.22
N SER A 252 11.99 10.74 -17.70
CA SER A 252 12.38 10.96 -16.29
C SER A 252 12.30 12.45 -15.86
N ASN A 253 12.47 13.38 -16.79
CA ASN A 253 12.34 14.82 -16.56
C ASN A 253 10.88 15.27 -16.31
N LEU A 254 9.90 14.44 -16.62
CA LEU A 254 8.48 14.72 -16.34
C LEU A 254 8.05 14.23 -14.96
N TYR A 255 8.97 13.65 -14.18
CA TYR A 255 8.70 13.29 -12.80
C TYR A 255 8.26 14.51 -11.99
N ARG A 256 7.18 14.35 -11.25
CA ARG A 256 6.69 15.35 -10.31
C ARG A 256 6.83 14.82 -8.90
N LYS A 257 7.49 15.60 -8.06
CA LYS A 257 7.55 15.38 -6.63
C LYS A 257 6.18 15.73 -6.06
N GLY A 258 5.34 14.73 -5.82
CA GLY A 258 4.04 14.90 -5.16
C GLY A 258 4.14 14.59 -3.68
N PRO A 259 3.21 15.07 -2.85
CA PRO A 259 2.98 14.54 -1.53
C PRO A 259 2.35 13.16 -1.69
N SER A 260 3.17 12.15 -1.71
CA SER A 260 2.72 10.85 -2.11
C SER A 260 3.46 9.80 -1.32
N GLY A 261 2.71 8.87 -0.81
CA GLY A 261 3.19 7.79 0.01
C GLY A 261 2.10 7.25 0.90
N GLY A 262 2.44 6.24 1.64
CA GLY A 262 1.56 5.61 2.59
C GLY A 262 2.34 5.11 3.80
N LEU A 263 1.72 5.21 4.95
CA LEU A 263 2.21 4.57 6.16
C LEU A 263 1.42 3.28 6.35
N GLY A 264 2.08 2.15 6.14
CA GLY A 264 1.55 0.83 6.44
C GLY A 264 1.92 0.40 7.85
N CYS A 265 0.95 -0.09 8.61
CA CYS A 265 1.19 -0.76 9.89
C CYS A 265 0.88 -2.25 9.71
N LEU A 266 1.86 -3.09 9.96
CA LEU A 266 1.80 -4.52 9.72
C LEU A 266 2.06 -5.28 11.01
N THR A 267 1.44 -6.45 11.11
CA THR A 267 1.77 -7.46 12.11
C THR A 267 3.09 -8.15 11.77
N PRO A 268 3.74 -8.86 12.70
CA PRO A 268 5.02 -9.51 12.47
C PRO A 268 5.01 -10.51 11.32
N ASP A 269 3.92 -11.23 11.15
CA ASP A 269 3.72 -12.24 10.10
C ASP A 269 3.01 -11.69 8.85
N SER A 270 2.68 -10.39 8.84
CA SER A 270 1.96 -9.69 7.76
C SER A 270 0.53 -10.20 7.51
N PHE A 271 -0.05 -10.97 8.45
CA PHE A 271 -1.47 -11.34 8.41
C PHE A 271 -2.31 -10.39 9.27
N PRO A 272 -3.51 -10.01 8.84
CA PRO A 272 -4.38 -9.16 9.65
C PRO A 272 -4.80 -9.87 10.93
N ILE A 273 -4.80 -9.16 12.05
CA ILE A 273 -5.36 -9.63 13.31
C ILE A 273 -6.81 -9.21 13.38
N PHE A 274 -7.68 -10.18 13.65
CA PHE A 274 -9.09 -9.97 13.91
C PHE A 274 -9.49 -10.84 15.10
N ASP A 275 -9.40 -10.26 16.31
CA ASP A 275 -9.61 -11.01 17.56
C ASP A 275 -10.12 -10.10 18.67
N ARG A 276 -10.53 -10.71 19.79
CA ARG A 276 -10.86 -10.03 21.06
C ARG A 276 -9.65 -10.06 21.97
N PHE A 277 -9.29 -8.90 22.51
CA PHE A 277 -8.14 -8.78 23.42
C PHE A 277 -8.49 -8.96 24.90
N PHE A 278 -9.75 -8.78 25.23
CA PHE A 278 -10.25 -8.99 26.58
C PHE A 278 -11.56 -9.77 26.51
N GLU A 279 -11.61 -10.86 27.26
CA GLU A 279 -12.86 -11.54 27.60
C GLU A 279 -13.47 -10.86 28.82
N ASN A 280 -14.75 -10.58 28.74
CA ASN A 280 -15.51 -9.97 29.85
C ASN A 280 -15.78 -10.99 30.95
#